data_e5ae785500a7605d8f3464ad4d1fd678
#
_entry.id   e5ae785500a7605d8f3464ad4d1fd678
#
_cell.length_a   1.000
_cell.length_b   1.000
_cell.length_c   1.000
_cell.angle_alpha   90.00
_cell.angle_beta   90.00
_cell.angle_gamma   90.00
#
_symmetry.space_group_name_H-M   'P 1'
#
loop_
_entity.id
_entity.type
_entity.pdbx_description
1 polymer ?
#
loop_
_entity_poly.entity_id
_entity_poly.type
_entity_poly.pdbx_seq_one_letter_code
_entity_poly.pdbx_strand_id
1 'polypeptide(L)'
;MKTCILTTNTYLNHDTGQGHPERPDRVTTVIDHLKKIKSKNLIWKKPTKFDSKYLELAHDKIYLNNIKNSFPKQGLNFLDGDTIVSPGSKEAIQDAVGSILTAIDGVMK
;
A
#
# COMPACT_ATOMS: atom_id res chain seq x y z
N MET A 1 9.78 -8.36 23.59
CA MET A 1 9.64 -8.56 22.11
C MET A 1 9.20 -7.24 21.46
N LYS A 2 9.78 -6.93 20.33
CA LYS A 2 9.42 -5.71 19.59
C LYS A 2 8.62 -6.06 18.33
N THR A 3 7.65 -5.20 17.99
CA THR A 3 6.83 -5.34 16.80
C THR A 3 7.07 -4.13 15.89
N CYS A 4 7.42 -4.39 14.64
CA CYS A 4 7.63 -3.32 13.67
C CYS A 4 6.33 -3.04 12.92
N ILE A 5 5.93 -1.79 12.92
CA ILE A 5 4.78 -1.30 12.13
C ILE A 5 5.34 -0.61 10.89
N LEU A 6 5.02 -1.15 9.73
CA LEU A 6 5.43 -0.58 8.45
C LEU A 6 4.23 0.15 7.84
N THR A 7 4.37 1.45 7.69
CA THR A 7 3.29 2.28 7.14
C THR A 7 3.86 3.52 6.47
N THR A 8 3.04 4.14 5.62
CA THR A 8 3.37 5.39 4.95
C THR A 8 2.08 6.13 4.60
N ASN A 9 2.16 7.45 4.48
CA ASN A 9 1.01 8.28 4.13
C ASN A 9 0.51 8.08 2.69
N THR A 10 1.30 7.44 1.82
CA THR A 10 0.86 7.15 0.44
C THR A 10 -0.37 6.27 0.40
N TYR A 11 -0.60 5.44 1.42
CA TYR A 11 -1.81 4.60 1.50
C TYR A 11 -3.08 5.44 1.57
N LEU A 12 -2.99 6.65 2.10
CA LEU A 12 -4.13 7.56 2.20
C LEU A 12 -4.52 8.17 0.85
N ASN A 13 -3.66 8.06 -0.16
CA ASN A 13 -3.88 8.60 -1.49
C ASN A 13 -4.52 7.59 -2.45
N HIS A 14 -4.78 6.36 -1.98
CA HIS A 14 -5.53 5.38 -2.75
C HIS A 14 -7.03 5.66 -2.57
N ASP A 15 -7.56 6.49 -3.47
CA ASP A 15 -8.97 6.89 -3.45
C ASP A 15 -9.78 5.93 -4.31
N THR A 16 -10.77 5.31 -3.72
CA THR A 16 -11.65 4.35 -4.39
C THR A 16 -13.05 4.90 -4.63
N GLY A 17 -13.25 6.18 -4.32
CA GLY A 17 -14.55 6.83 -4.43
C GLY A 17 -15.34 6.80 -3.13
N GLN A 18 -16.31 7.70 -3.04
CA GLN A 18 -17.15 7.85 -1.86
C GLN A 18 -18.02 6.60 -1.66
N GLY A 19 -18.10 6.12 -0.43
CA GLY A 19 -18.94 4.98 -0.08
C GLY A 19 -18.33 3.60 -0.35
N HIS A 20 -17.13 3.54 -0.91
CA HIS A 20 -16.46 2.25 -1.13
C HIS A 20 -15.95 1.67 0.21
N PRO A 21 -16.10 0.34 0.44
CA PRO A 21 -15.62 -0.26 1.69
C PRO A 21 -14.10 -0.23 1.85
N GLU A 22 -13.33 -0.26 0.76
CA GLU A 22 -11.89 -0.01 0.79
C GLU A 22 -11.67 1.50 0.71
N ARG A 23 -11.24 2.10 1.81
CA ARG A 23 -11.13 3.55 1.92
C ARG A 23 -9.98 3.96 2.84
N PRO A 24 -9.39 5.16 2.64
CA PRO A 24 -8.22 5.60 3.41
C PRO A 24 -8.44 5.67 4.92
N ASP A 25 -9.64 6.02 5.38
CA ASP A 25 -9.90 6.16 6.81
C ASP A 25 -9.83 4.83 7.59
N ARG A 26 -9.90 3.67 6.91
CA ARG A 26 -9.61 2.39 7.56
C ARG A 26 -8.17 2.35 8.05
N VAL A 27 -7.23 2.82 7.22
CA VAL A 27 -5.81 2.90 7.60
C VAL A 27 -5.61 3.92 8.70
N THR A 28 -6.17 5.10 8.55
CA THR A 28 -6.06 6.18 9.55
C THR A 28 -6.56 5.71 10.91
N THR A 29 -7.70 5.05 10.96
CA THR A 29 -8.29 4.55 12.21
C THR A 29 -7.35 3.57 12.92
N VAL A 30 -6.77 2.62 12.18
CA VAL A 30 -5.84 1.64 12.76
C VAL A 30 -4.57 2.32 13.26
N ILE A 31 -3.97 3.19 12.45
CA ILE A 31 -2.72 3.87 12.81
C ILE A 31 -2.92 4.78 14.03
N ASP A 32 -3.99 5.56 14.07
CA ASP A 32 -4.27 6.44 15.19
C ASP A 32 -4.46 5.65 16.49
N HIS A 33 -5.14 4.51 16.43
CA HIS A 33 -5.31 3.65 17.60
C HIS A 33 -3.96 3.09 18.07
N LEU A 34 -3.13 2.59 17.16
CA LEU A 34 -1.82 2.05 17.51
C LEU A 34 -0.91 3.12 18.12
N LYS A 35 -0.96 4.36 17.63
CA LYS A 35 -0.18 5.45 18.19
C LYS A 35 -0.59 5.82 19.62
N LYS A 36 -1.86 5.65 19.95
CA LYS A 36 -2.37 5.91 21.31
C LYS A 36 -1.82 4.93 22.34
N ILE A 37 -1.43 3.74 21.92
CA ILE A 37 -0.90 2.71 22.80
C ILE A 37 0.44 3.15 23.42
N LYS A 38 1.23 3.96 22.72
CA LYS A 38 2.52 4.51 23.21
C LYS A 38 3.46 3.45 23.78
N SER A 39 3.47 2.27 23.21
CA SER A 39 4.33 1.18 23.68
C SER A 39 5.76 1.34 23.16
N LYS A 40 6.74 1.11 24.03
CA LYS A 40 8.16 1.04 23.66
C LYS A 40 8.45 -0.18 22.76
N ASN A 41 7.53 -1.13 22.70
CA ASN A 41 7.68 -2.34 21.91
C ASN A 41 7.22 -2.17 20.45
N LEU A 42 6.63 -1.03 20.11
CA LEU A 42 6.25 -0.70 18.75
C LEU A 42 7.34 0.15 18.09
N ILE A 43 7.87 -0.36 16.98
CA ILE A 43 8.86 0.35 16.17
C ILE A 43 8.17 0.75 14.86
N TRP A 44 8.28 2.02 14.49
CA TRP A 44 7.64 2.55 13.30
C TRP A 44 8.67 2.72 12.19
N LYS A 45 8.39 2.17 11.02
CA LYS A 45 9.25 2.29 9.85
C LYS A 45 8.44 2.54 8.59
N LYS A 46 9.07 3.16 7.61
CA LYS A 46 8.51 3.30 6.26
C LYS A 46 8.98 2.14 5.39
N PRO A 47 8.17 1.74 4.40
CA PRO A 47 8.61 0.73 3.42
C PRO A 47 9.80 1.26 2.61
N THR A 48 10.69 0.35 2.21
CA THR A 48 11.77 0.68 1.29
C THR A 48 11.32 0.47 -0.15
N LYS A 49 11.95 1.18 -1.07
CA LYS A 49 11.72 0.97 -2.50
C LYS A 49 12.28 -0.39 -2.91
N PHE A 50 11.69 -1.00 -3.93
CA PHE A 50 12.10 -2.30 -4.43
C PHE A 50 12.16 -2.29 -5.96
N ASP A 51 12.85 -3.28 -6.53
CA ASP A 51 12.91 -3.46 -7.97
C ASP A 51 11.56 -4.03 -8.46
N SER A 52 10.96 -3.38 -9.45
CA SER A 52 9.66 -3.77 -10.00
C SER A 52 9.62 -5.21 -10.54
N LYS A 53 10.78 -5.81 -10.83
CA LYS A 53 10.84 -7.21 -11.27
C LYS A 53 10.26 -8.19 -10.23
N TYR A 54 10.23 -7.82 -8.96
CA TYR A 54 9.61 -8.66 -7.94
C TYR A 54 8.12 -8.90 -8.20
N LEU A 55 7.44 -7.96 -8.87
CA LEU A 55 6.04 -8.11 -9.24
C LEU A 55 5.85 -9.24 -10.26
N GLU A 56 6.86 -9.53 -11.07
CA GLU A 56 6.83 -10.59 -12.08
C GLU A 56 6.87 -11.98 -11.46
N LEU A 57 7.19 -12.11 -10.18
CA LEU A 57 7.12 -13.39 -9.48
C LEU A 57 5.68 -13.88 -9.33
N ALA A 58 4.71 -12.98 -9.30
CA ALA A 58 3.29 -13.29 -9.08
C ALA A 58 2.41 -12.94 -10.28
N HIS A 59 2.87 -12.09 -11.19
CA HIS A 59 2.08 -11.57 -12.30
C HIS A 59 2.89 -11.59 -13.59
N ASP A 60 2.25 -11.87 -14.72
CA ASP A 60 2.93 -11.76 -16.02
C ASP A 60 3.12 -10.31 -16.45
N LYS A 61 4.04 -10.09 -17.39
CA LYS A 61 4.42 -8.76 -17.84
C LYS A 61 3.28 -8.02 -18.53
N ILE A 62 2.43 -8.73 -19.26
CA ILE A 62 1.29 -8.13 -19.98
C ILE A 62 0.30 -7.56 -18.96
N TYR A 63 -0.03 -8.34 -17.93
CA TYR A 63 -0.91 -7.89 -16.85
C TYR A 63 -0.33 -6.67 -16.13
N LEU A 64 0.94 -6.72 -15.75
CA LEU A 64 1.59 -5.60 -15.06
C LEU A 64 1.61 -4.33 -15.91
N ASN A 65 1.84 -4.46 -17.21
CA ASN A 65 1.81 -3.32 -18.11
C ASN A 65 0.42 -2.73 -18.22
N ASN A 66 -0.61 -3.57 -18.28
CA ASN A 66 -2.00 -3.11 -18.32
C ASN A 66 -2.37 -2.35 -17.05
N ILE A 67 -1.96 -2.86 -15.89
CA ILE A 67 -2.21 -2.18 -14.62
C ILE A 67 -1.45 -0.86 -14.56
N LYS A 68 -0.19 -0.83 -14.99
CA LYS A 68 0.63 0.39 -15.03
C LYS A 68 -0.04 1.49 -15.86
N ASN A 69 -0.69 1.12 -16.94
CA ASN A 69 -1.36 2.07 -17.84
C ASN A 69 -2.79 2.42 -17.40
N SER A 70 -3.30 1.79 -16.33
CA SER A 70 -4.66 2.00 -15.86
C SER A 70 -4.80 3.14 -14.86
N PHE A 71 -3.69 3.63 -14.29
CA PHE A 71 -3.74 4.70 -13.30
C PHE A 71 -4.06 6.03 -13.98
N PRO A 72 -5.15 6.71 -13.59
CA PRO A 72 -5.53 7.97 -14.22
C PRO A 72 -4.62 9.11 -13.75
N LYS A 73 -4.53 10.16 -14.54
CA LYS A 73 -3.82 11.39 -14.15
C LYS A 73 -4.67 12.22 -13.20
N GLN A 74 -5.98 12.08 -13.28
CA GLN A 74 -6.94 12.73 -12.40
C GLN A 74 -8.22 11.91 -12.35
N GLY A 75 -8.97 12.03 -11.26
CA GLY A 75 -10.23 11.31 -11.07
C GLY A 75 -10.02 9.84 -10.79
N LEU A 76 -10.99 9.03 -11.13
CA LEU A 76 -11.03 7.60 -10.84
C LEU A 76 -11.09 6.79 -12.13
N ASN A 77 -10.49 5.60 -12.11
CA ASN A 77 -10.62 4.61 -13.15
C ASN A 77 -11.08 3.29 -12.56
N PHE A 78 -12.09 2.68 -13.16
CA PHE A 78 -12.66 1.41 -12.72
C PHE A 78 -12.00 0.27 -13.50
N LEU A 79 -11.24 -0.59 -12.81
CA LEU A 79 -10.66 -1.79 -13.42
C LEU A 79 -11.74 -2.85 -13.62
N ASP A 80 -12.67 -2.91 -12.69
CA ASP A 80 -13.92 -3.68 -12.79
C ASP A 80 -14.97 -2.96 -11.92
N GLY A 81 -16.12 -3.59 -11.69
CA GLY A 81 -17.23 -2.96 -10.95
C GLY A 81 -16.92 -2.59 -9.51
N ASP A 82 -15.87 -3.14 -8.93
CA ASP A 82 -15.55 -2.99 -7.51
C ASP A 82 -14.07 -2.66 -7.25
N THR A 83 -13.24 -2.62 -8.28
CA THR A 83 -11.82 -2.31 -8.19
C THR A 83 -11.54 -0.98 -8.84
N ILE A 84 -11.28 0.03 -8.02
CA ILE A 84 -11.15 1.43 -8.45
C ILE A 84 -9.77 1.93 -8.09
N VAL A 85 -9.12 2.63 -9.03
CA VAL A 85 -7.82 3.26 -8.83
C VAL A 85 -7.89 4.76 -9.10
N SER A 86 -7.01 5.49 -8.44
CA SER A 86 -6.85 6.94 -8.54
C SER A 86 -5.39 7.29 -8.84
N PRO A 87 -5.05 8.57 -9.04
CA PRO A 87 -3.65 8.95 -9.30
C PRO A 87 -2.66 8.49 -8.21
N GLY A 88 -3.08 8.46 -6.96
CA GLY A 88 -2.23 8.04 -5.85
C GLY A 88 -2.17 6.53 -5.63
N SER A 89 -2.97 5.74 -6.34
CA SER A 89 -3.05 4.29 -6.14
C SER A 89 -1.76 3.58 -6.53
N LYS A 90 -1.07 4.04 -7.57
CA LYS A 90 0.18 3.41 -8.03
C LYS A 90 1.23 3.40 -6.92
N GLU A 91 1.48 4.55 -6.31
CA GLU A 91 2.48 4.65 -5.24
C GLU A 91 2.05 3.86 -4.00
N ALA A 92 0.77 3.90 -3.65
CA ALA A 92 0.23 3.13 -2.54
C ALA A 92 0.44 1.62 -2.75
N ILE A 93 0.17 1.12 -3.94
CA ILE A 93 0.37 -0.30 -4.29
C ILE A 93 1.86 -0.67 -4.19
N GLN A 94 2.72 0.16 -4.74
CA GLN A 94 4.17 -0.08 -4.69
C GLN A 94 4.67 -0.10 -3.24
N ASP A 95 4.22 0.83 -2.41
CA ASP A 95 4.62 0.87 -1.01
C ASP A 95 4.06 -0.31 -0.22
N ALA A 96 2.88 -0.81 -0.58
CA ALA A 96 2.32 -2.00 0.06
C ALA A 96 3.20 -3.22 -0.20
N VAL A 97 3.64 -3.43 -1.43
CA VAL A 97 4.57 -4.52 -1.76
C VAL A 97 5.92 -4.28 -1.08
N GLY A 98 6.43 -3.05 -1.11
CA GLY A 98 7.65 -2.68 -0.42
C GLY A 98 7.61 -2.96 1.08
N SER A 99 6.45 -2.76 1.71
CA SER A 99 6.26 -3.06 3.13
C SER A 99 6.44 -4.55 3.43
N ILE A 100 5.88 -5.42 2.59
CA ILE A 100 6.03 -6.87 2.77
C ILE A 100 7.51 -7.27 2.62
N LEU A 101 8.18 -6.77 1.60
CA LEU A 101 9.61 -7.09 1.39
C LEU A 101 10.46 -6.58 2.55
N THR A 102 10.20 -5.36 3.02
CA THR A 102 10.89 -4.80 4.18
C THR A 102 10.64 -5.62 5.45
N ALA A 103 9.40 -6.07 5.65
CA ALA A 103 9.04 -6.88 6.79
C ALA A 103 9.76 -8.23 6.78
N ILE A 104 9.80 -8.89 5.63
CA ILE A 104 10.50 -10.18 5.48
C ILE A 104 11.99 -10.00 5.79
N ASP A 105 12.63 -8.98 5.21
CA ASP A 105 14.03 -8.70 5.49
C ASP A 105 14.28 -8.46 6.98
N GLY A 106 13.36 -7.76 7.64
CA GLY A 106 13.46 -7.45 9.06
C GLY A 106 13.41 -8.67 9.96
N VAL A 107 12.58 -9.67 9.63
CA VAL A 107 12.46 -10.88 10.46
C VAL A 107 13.48 -11.95 10.08
N MET A 108 14.03 -11.92 8.85
CA MET A 108 15.02 -12.89 8.40
C MET A 108 16.46 -12.52 8.79
N LYS A 109 16.68 -11.32 9.25
CA LYS A 109 18.02 -10.85 9.67
C LYS A 109 18.18 -10.83 11.22
#